data_6530f648823c537b88a0d4a6281102a2
#
_entry.id   6530f648823c537b88a0d4a6281102a2
#
_cell.length_a   1.000
_cell.length_b   1.000
_cell.length_c   1.000
_cell.angle_alpha   90.00
_cell.angle_beta   90.00
_cell.angle_gamma   90.00
#
_symmetry.space_group_name_H-M   'P 1'
#
loop_
_entity.id
_entity.type
_entity.pdbx_description
1 polymer ?
#
loop_
_entity_poly.entity_id
_entity_poly.type
_entity_poly.pdbx_seq_one_letter_code
_entity_poly.pdbx_strand_id
1 'polypeptide(L)'
;MLNSAAESGDNLPALVVCNVDWESMEAAGLSEGQQLIRDAFDEYGVSDYVVLEKGDTDIAVVGVFGKDALACAPTCELLFKDPIEAVKETVEEIRENEDVDMIVCVSHSGTWEDESKSEDENLAKAVPDLDLILSGHTHTTLEEPIVHGDTYVVSCGEYGKNLGELSMTQKADGRWEMTSYEIVPVTTDIDQDAET
;
A
#
# COMPACT_ATOMS: atom_id res chain seq x y z
N MET A 1 -14.91 -1.40 -14.79
CA MET A 1 -13.86 -2.41 -14.51
C MET A 1 -14.04 -3.02 -13.13
N LEU A 2 -14.08 -2.24 -12.01
CA LEU A 2 -14.34 -2.79 -10.66
C LEU A 2 -15.67 -3.57 -10.59
N ASN A 3 -16.76 -3.00 -11.04
CA ASN A 3 -18.09 -3.64 -11.05
C ASN A 3 -18.07 -4.98 -11.81
N SER A 4 -17.41 -5.01 -12.99
CA SER A 4 -17.31 -6.26 -13.77
C SER A 4 -16.46 -7.32 -13.05
N ALA A 5 -15.48 -6.90 -12.28
CA ALA A 5 -14.69 -7.80 -11.45
C ALA A 5 -15.54 -8.34 -10.29
N ALA A 6 -16.24 -7.47 -9.55
CA ALA A 6 -17.13 -7.87 -8.46
C ALA A 6 -18.22 -8.85 -8.90
N GLU A 7 -18.77 -8.67 -10.10
CA GLU A 7 -19.79 -9.57 -10.70
C GLU A 7 -19.23 -10.93 -11.15
N SER A 8 -17.92 -11.07 -11.35
CA SER A 8 -17.33 -12.31 -11.90
C SER A 8 -17.46 -13.52 -10.97
N GLY A 9 -17.53 -13.27 -9.67
CA GLY A 9 -17.55 -14.32 -8.63
C GLY A 9 -16.20 -15.01 -8.43
N ASP A 10 -15.13 -14.49 -9.04
CA ASP A 10 -13.77 -14.99 -8.88
C ASP A 10 -13.17 -14.52 -7.54
N ASN A 11 -12.09 -15.17 -7.12
CA ASN A 11 -11.29 -14.68 -5.98
C ASN A 11 -10.55 -13.41 -6.41
N LEU A 12 -11.05 -12.26 -5.98
CA LEU A 12 -10.47 -10.97 -6.30
C LEU A 12 -9.42 -10.57 -5.25
N PRO A 13 -8.35 -9.86 -5.68
CA PRO A 13 -7.42 -9.27 -4.72
C PRO A 13 -8.13 -8.19 -3.90
N ALA A 14 -7.82 -8.07 -2.63
CA ALA A 14 -8.26 -6.93 -1.84
C ALA A 14 -7.69 -5.63 -2.42
N LEU A 15 -8.51 -4.58 -2.45
CA LEU A 15 -8.09 -3.22 -2.80
C LEU A 15 -8.16 -2.35 -1.56
N VAL A 16 -7.05 -1.67 -1.25
CA VAL A 16 -6.94 -0.81 -0.08
C VAL A 16 -6.48 0.60 -0.45
N VAL A 17 -7.14 1.61 0.09
CA VAL A 17 -6.75 3.02 -0.02
C VAL A 17 -7.38 3.84 1.11
N CYS A 18 -6.58 4.33 2.05
CA CYS A 18 -7.08 4.99 3.26
C CYS A 18 -7.26 6.52 3.12
N ASN A 19 -6.71 7.13 2.07
CA ASN A 19 -6.67 8.58 1.99
C ASN A 19 -7.62 9.22 0.98
N VAL A 20 -8.65 8.53 0.50
CA VAL A 20 -9.73 9.19 -0.26
C VAL A 20 -10.61 10.02 0.69
N ASP A 21 -10.78 11.29 0.40
CA ASP A 21 -11.56 12.22 1.24
C ASP A 21 -13.05 12.21 0.88
N TRP A 22 -13.69 11.07 1.18
CA TRP A 22 -15.13 10.92 0.95
C TRP A 22 -15.95 11.91 1.75
N GLU A 23 -15.56 12.21 2.98
CA GLU A 23 -16.28 13.12 3.88
C GLU A 23 -16.40 14.52 3.28
N SER A 24 -15.29 15.10 2.81
CA SER A 24 -15.30 16.42 2.18
C SER A 24 -16.12 16.45 0.88
N MET A 25 -16.02 15.39 0.06
CA MET A 25 -16.77 15.28 -1.18
C MET A 25 -18.28 15.13 -0.92
N GLU A 26 -18.67 14.30 0.04
CA GLU A 26 -20.07 14.12 0.43
C GLU A 26 -20.67 15.40 1.02
N ALA A 27 -19.93 16.13 1.86
CA ALA A 27 -20.34 17.41 2.42
C ALA A 27 -20.55 18.48 1.35
N ALA A 28 -19.78 18.43 0.27
CA ALA A 28 -19.92 19.34 -0.89
C ALA A 28 -21.01 18.90 -1.88
N GLY A 29 -21.49 17.67 -1.77
CA GLY A 29 -22.38 17.02 -2.72
C GLY A 29 -21.60 16.38 -3.86
N LEU A 30 -21.58 15.05 -3.90
CA LEU A 30 -20.84 14.29 -4.90
C LEU A 30 -21.24 14.66 -6.34
N SER A 31 -20.24 14.80 -7.23
CA SER A 31 -20.51 14.83 -8.68
C SER A 31 -21.00 13.45 -9.16
N GLU A 32 -21.60 13.40 -10.36
CA GLU A 32 -22.03 12.14 -10.95
C GLU A 32 -20.86 11.14 -11.10
N GLY A 33 -19.66 11.63 -11.46
CA GLY A 33 -18.43 10.82 -11.55
C GLY A 33 -17.98 10.30 -10.19
N GLN A 34 -17.97 11.14 -9.17
CA GLN A 34 -17.63 10.76 -7.80
C GLN A 34 -18.60 9.70 -7.24
N GLN A 35 -19.91 9.87 -7.48
CA GLN A 35 -20.91 8.89 -7.05
C GLN A 35 -20.69 7.53 -7.72
N LEU A 36 -20.43 7.50 -9.02
CA LEU A 36 -20.14 6.26 -9.73
C LEU A 36 -18.89 5.54 -9.20
N ILE A 37 -17.86 6.30 -8.81
CA ILE A 37 -16.65 5.73 -8.20
C ILE A 37 -16.97 5.21 -6.80
N ARG A 38 -17.72 5.96 -5.99
CA ARG A 38 -18.15 5.53 -4.66
C ARG A 38 -18.90 4.21 -4.72
N ASP A 39 -19.92 4.14 -5.57
CA ASP A 39 -20.74 2.93 -5.75
C ASP A 39 -19.86 1.73 -6.19
N ALA A 40 -18.88 1.97 -7.08
CA ALA A 40 -17.96 0.92 -7.53
C ALA A 40 -17.00 0.46 -6.43
N PHE A 41 -16.55 1.36 -5.54
CA PHE A 41 -15.72 1.01 -4.40
C PHE A 41 -16.51 0.19 -3.38
N ASP A 42 -17.73 0.60 -3.09
CA ASP A 42 -18.62 -0.11 -2.15
C ASP A 42 -18.95 -1.52 -2.67
N GLU A 43 -19.28 -1.65 -3.97
CA GLU A 43 -19.58 -2.94 -4.61
C GLU A 43 -18.38 -3.90 -4.64
N TYR A 44 -17.17 -3.37 -4.89
CA TYR A 44 -15.94 -4.18 -4.87
C TYR A 44 -15.47 -4.51 -3.46
N GLY A 45 -15.82 -3.71 -2.47
CA GLY A 45 -15.34 -3.84 -1.09
C GLY A 45 -13.96 -3.21 -0.89
N VAL A 46 -13.71 -2.03 -1.53
CA VAL A 46 -12.48 -1.25 -1.26
C VAL A 46 -12.52 -0.72 0.17
N SER A 47 -11.42 -0.88 0.91
CA SER A 47 -11.31 -0.50 2.31
C SER A 47 -10.02 0.28 2.59
N ASP A 48 -9.93 0.88 3.77
CA ASP A 48 -8.72 1.60 4.18
C ASP A 48 -7.58 0.63 4.48
N TYR A 49 -7.91 -0.54 5.05
CA TYR A 49 -7.00 -1.64 5.31
C TYR A 49 -7.70 -2.98 5.25
N VAL A 50 -6.92 -4.06 5.23
CA VAL A 50 -7.40 -5.45 5.42
C VAL A 50 -6.48 -6.17 6.39
N VAL A 51 -7.01 -7.15 7.12
CA VAL A 51 -6.21 -8.07 7.95
C VAL A 51 -6.08 -9.40 7.23
N LEU A 52 -4.85 -9.88 7.10
CA LEU A 52 -4.50 -11.16 6.49
C LEU A 52 -3.95 -12.11 7.55
N GLU A 53 -4.60 -13.25 7.72
CA GLU A 53 -4.10 -14.34 8.55
C GLU A 53 -3.11 -15.22 7.77
N LYS A 54 -1.87 -15.32 8.23
CA LYS A 54 -0.82 -16.14 7.63
C LYS A 54 -0.16 -17.04 8.67
N GLY A 55 -0.69 -18.25 8.80
CA GLY A 55 -0.28 -19.18 9.86
C GLY A 55 -0.65 -18.64 11.23
N ASP A 56 0.35 -18.37 12.07
CA ASP A 56 0.16 -17.82 13.41
C ASP A 56 0.44 -16.28 13.44
N THR A 57 0.40 -15.61 12.27
CA THR A 57 0.72 -14.18 12.15
C THR A 57 -0.44 -13.44 11.51
N ASP A 58 -0.94 -12.40 12.15
CA ASP A 58 -1.96 -11.50 11.64
C ASP A 58 -1.32 -10.21 11.15
N ILE A 59 -1.55 -9.89 9.87
CA ILE A 59 -0.92 -8.78 9.17
C ILE A 59 -1.98 -7.80 8.71
N ALA A 60 -1.95 -6.57 9.23
CA ALA A 60 -2.74 -5.47 8.67
C ALA A 60 -2.01 -4.88 7.45
N VAL A 61 -2.75 -4.69 6.37
CA VAL A 61 -2.26 -4.08 5.13
C VAL A 61 -3.05 -2.81 4.86
N VAL A 62 -2.37 -1.66 4.93
CA VAL A 62 -2.92 -0.32 4.66
C VAL A 62 -2.55 0.11 3.26
N GLY A 63 -3.47 0.76 2.52
CA GLY A 63 -3.18 1.33 1.20
C GLY A 63 -3.08 2.85 1.24
N VAL A 64 -2.14 3.45 0.50
CA VAL A 64 -2.04 4.91 0.38
C VAL A 64 -1.68 5.38 -1.03
N PHE A 65 -2.25 6.51 -1.44
CA PHE A 65 -1.99 7.17 -2.72
C PHE A 65 -1.26 8.50 -2.50
N GLY A 66 -0.09 8.67 -3.11
CA GLY A 66 0.81 9.81 -2.90
C GLY A 66 0.39 11.11 -3.58
N LYS A 67 0.97 12.21 -3.15
CA LYS A 67 0.72 13.55 -3.70
C LYS A 67 1.29 13.70 -5.11
N ASP A 68 2.51 13.21 -5.36
CA ASP A 68 3.11 13.24 -6.68
C ASP A 68 2.36 12.33 -7.66
N ALA A 69 1.91 11.16 -7.20
CA ALA A 69 1.06 10.28 -7.98
C ALA A 69 -0.27 10.95 -8.37
N LEU A 70 -0.90 11.68 -7.44
CA LEU A 70 -2.11 12.46 -7.73
C LEU A 70 -1.82 13.59 -8.73
N ALA A 71 -0.68 14.26 -8.63
CA ALA A 71 -0.28 15.29 -9.59
C ALA A 71 -0.10 14.73 -11.01
N CYS A 72 0.26 13.45 -11.14
CA CYS A 72 0.32 12.73 -12.42
C CYS A 72 -1.05 12.30 -12.97
N ALA A 73 -2.13 12.46 -12.21
CA ALA A 73 -3.50 12.12 -12.57
C ALA A 73 -4.43 13.36 -12.66
N PRO A 74 -4.17 14.32 -13.59
CA PRO A 74 -4.85 15.62 -13.60
C PRO A 74 -6.35 15.56 -13.91
N THR A 75 -6.87 14.41 -14.34
CA THR A 75 -8.30 14.16 -14.59
C THR A 75 -8.98 13.43 -13.44
N CYS A 76 -8.28 13.18 -12.34
CA CYS A 76 -8.88 12.56 -11.16
C CYS A 76 -9.84 13.54 -10.50
N GLU A 77 -11.09 13.12 -10.31
CA GLU A 77 -12.13 13.95 -9.65
C GLU A 77 -12.22 13.69 -8.14
N LEU A 78 -11.47 12.70 -7.63
CA LEU A 78 -11.45 12.41 -6.19
C LEU A 78 -10.58 13.41 -5.45
N LEU A 79 -11.00 13.76 -4.24
CA LEU A 79 -10.18 14.46 -3.27
C LEU A 79 -9.46 13.45 -2.39
N PHE A 80 -8.25 13.81 -1.97
CA PHE A 80 -7.44 12.98 -1.09
C PHE A 80 -7.01 13.77 0.14
N LYS A 81 -7.05 13.12 1.30
CA LYS A 81 -6.43 13.60 2.54
C LYS A 81 -4.90 13.60 2.40
N ASP A 82 -4.21 14.29 3.31
CA ASP A 82 -2.76 14.16 3.44
C ASP A 82 -2.38 12.70 3.66
N PRO A 83 -1.46 12.10 2.85
CA PRO A 83 -1.13 10.69 2.96
C PRO A 83 -0.60 10.27 4.33
N ILE A 84 0.24 11.11 4.96
CA ILE A 84 0.83 10.81 6.27
C ILE A 84 -0.24 10.83 7.36
N GLU A 85 -1.10 11.86 7.38
CA GLU A 85 -2.16 11.95 8.37
C GLU A 85 -3.17 10.82 8.22
N ALA A 86 -3.56 10.47 6.99
CA ALA A 86 -4.50 9.38 6.76
C ALA A 86 -3.95 8.02 7.18
N VAL A 87 -2.70 7.69 6.83
CA VAL A 87 -2.07 6.44 7.27
C VAL A 87 -1.94 6.40 8.78
N LYS A 88 -1.60 7.53 9.42
CA LYS A 88 -1.50 7.61 10.87
C LYS A 88 -2.85 7.35 11.55
N GLU A 89 -3.93 7.98 11.08
CA GLU A 89 -5.29 7.75 11.57
C GLU A 89 -5.69 6.28 11.42
N THR A 90 -5.41 5.68 10.25
CA THR A 90 -5.72 4.27 9.98
C THR A 90 -4.90 3.31 10.86
N VAL A 91 -3.62 3.59 11.08
CA VAL A 91 -2.77 2.78 11.97
C VAL A 91 -3.24 2.88 13.43
N GLU A 92 -3.65 4.07 13.88
CA GLU A 92 -4.24 4.26 15.22
C GLU A 92 -5.56 3.43 15.34
N GLU A 93 -6.42 3.45 14.32
CA GLU A 93 -7.65 2.64 14.26
C GLU A 93 -7.35 1.14 14.32
N ILE A 94 -6.36 0.64 13.55
CA ILE A 94 -5.94 -0.76 13.57
C ILE A 94 -5.48 -1.14 14.98
N ARG A 95 -4.63 -0.35 15.62
CA ARG A 95 -4.13 -0.63 16.97
C ARG A 95 -5.22 -0.64 18.04
N GLU A 96 -6.30 0.09 17.85
CA GLU A 96 -7.44 0.14 18.77
C GLU A 96 -8.41 -1.03 18.59
N ASN A 97 -8.58 -1.52 17.36
CA ASN A 97 -9.66 -2.45 17.02
C ASN A 97 -9.19 -3.86 16.67
N GLU A 98 -7.91 -4.02 16.27
CA GLU A 98 -7.37 -5.28 15.78
C GLU A 98 -6.20 -5.77 16.65
N ASP A 99 -6.07 -7.08 16.79
CA ASP A 99 -4.92 -7.73 17.44
C ASP A 99 -3.98 -8.26 16.36
N VAL A 100 -3.17 -7.38 15.79
CA VAL A 100 -2.27 -7.72 14.67
C VAL A 100 -0.81 -7.68 15.09
N ASP A 101 -0.04 -8.60 14.52
CA ASP A 101 1.40 -8.75 14.77
C ASP A 101 2.23 -7.78 13.93
N MET A 102 1.77 -7.43 12.73
CA MET A 102 2.52 -6.65 11.74
C MET A 102 1.61 -5.65 11.02
N ILE A 103 2.14 -4.46 10.72
CA ILE A 103 1.46 -3.47 9.87
C ILE A 103 2.31 -3.16 8.63
N VAL A 104 1.76 -3.46 7.46
CA VAL A 104 2.38 -3.23 6.15
C VAL A 104 1.63 -2.13 5.41
N CYS A 105 2.35 -1.16 4.86
CA CYS A 105 1.76 -0.16 3.97
C CYS A 105 2.09 -0.49 2.51
N VAL A 106 1.07 -0.63 1.67
CA VAL A 106 1.19 -0.68 0.20
C VAL A 106 1.03 0.74 -0.32
N SER A 107 2.11 1.33 -0.80
CA SER A 107 2.16 2.74 -1.15
C SER A 107 2.34 2.98 -2.64
N HIS A 108 1.54 3.91 -3.19
CA HIS A 108 1.78 4.50 -4.50
C HIS A 108 2.21 5.97 -4.36
N SER A 109 3.26 6.21 -3.53
CA SER A 109 3.81 7.55 -3.24
C SER A 109 5.23 7.70 -3.74
N GLY A 110 6.12 6.74 -3.45
CA GLY A 110 7.45 6.61 -4.03
C GLY A 110 8.60 7.14 -3.18
N THR A 111 9.80 6.79 -3.66
CA THR A 111 11.09 7.18 -3.08
C THR A 111 11.92 7.96 -4.11
N TRP A 112 12.74 8.92 -3.67
CA TRP A 112 13.62 9.74 -4.49
C TRP A 112 15.03 9.79 -3.91
N GLU A 113 16.05 10.10 -4.74
CA GLU A 113 17.41 10.37 -4.26
C GLU A 113 17.47 11.53 -3.25
N ASP A 114 16.61 12.54 -3.44
CA ASP A 114 16.40 13.62 -2.48
C ASP A 114 15.41 13.15 -1.41
N GLU A 115 15.94 12.71 -0.27
CA GLU A 115 15.17 12.22 0.87
C GLU A 115 14.04 13.18 1.30
N SER A 116 14.24 14.48 1.16
CA SER A 116 13.21 15.46 1.53
C SER A 116 11.97 15.41 0.63
N LYS A 117 12.08 14.84 -0.56
CA LYS A 117 10.99 14.62 -1.53
C LYS A 117 10.44 13.21 -1.48
N SER A 118 11.16 12.29 -0.85
CA SER A 118 10.81 10.89 -0.75
C SER A 118 9.59 10.72 0.15
N GLU A 119 8.39 10.59 -0.46
CA GLU A 119 7.13 10.54 0.28
C GLU A 119 7.08 9.34 1.21
N ASP A 120 7.56 8.17 0.77
CA ASP A 120 7.53 6.95 1.57
C ASP A 120 8.56 6.96 2.71
N GLU A 121 9.70 7.64 2.55
CA GLU A 121 10.64 7.84 3.65
C GLU A 121 10.09 8.83 4.69
N ASN A 122 9.40 9.88 4.23
CA ASN A 122 8.73 10.81 5.13
C ASN A 122 7.59 10.12 5.89
N LEU A 123 6.86 9.21 5.23
CA LEU A 123 5.84 8.38 5.87
C LEU A 123 6.45 7.46 6.93
N ALA A 124 7.53 6.74 6.61
CA ALA A 124 8.23 5.86 7.57
C ALA A 124 8.70 6.60 8.83
N LYS A 125 9.19 7.84 8.67
CA LYS A 125 9.59 8.69 9.81
C LYS A 125 8.42 9.18 10.65
N ALA A 126 7.28 9.46 10.01
CA ALA A 126 6.12 10.05 10.66
C ALA A 126 5.22 9.01 11.35
N VAL A 127 5.22 7.77 10.86
CA VAL A 127 4.39 6.67 11.34
C VAL A 127 5.27 5.46 11.71
N PRO A 128 5.97 5.51 12.85
CA PRO A 128 6.94 4.48 13.26
C PRO A 128 6.30 3.15 13.68
N ASP A 129 4.97 3.06 13.72
CA ASP A 129 4.21 1.83 13.94
C ASP A 129 4.08 0.96 12.69
N LEU A 130 4.51 1.47 11.52
CA LEU A 130 4.64 0.66 10.30
C LEU A 130 5.90 -0.19 10.38
N ASP A 131 5.78 -1.49 10.10
CA ASP A 131 6.93 -2.40 10.03
C ASP A 131 7.56 -2.41 8.62
N LEU A 132 6.72 -2.28 7.58
CA LEU A 132 7.15 -2.39 6.18
C LEU A 132 6.33 -1.45 5.28
N ILE A 133 7.01 -0.77 4.36
CA ILE A 133 6.39 -0.01 3.27
C ILE A 133 6.82 -0.63 1.93
N LEU A 134 5.83 -1.12 1.17
CA LEU A 134 6.01 -1.57 -0.21
C LEU A 134 5.79 -0.37 -1.13
N SER A 135 6.90 0.25 -1.57
CA SER A 135 6.90 1.50 -2.32
C SER A 135 6.72 1.27 -3.82
N GLY A 136 5.82 2.03 -4.43
CA GLY A 136 5.58 2.08 -5.87
C GLY A 136 5.74 3.48 -6.44
N HIS A 137 5.14 3.76 -7.60
CA HIS A 137 5.07 5.04 -8.32
C HIS A 137 6.36 5.47 -9.02
N THR A 138 7.46 5.65 -8.32
CA THR A 138 8.72 6.18 -8.88
C THR A 138 9.54 5.19 -9.69
N HIS A 139 9.07 3.94 -9.75
CA HIS A 139 9.76 2.85 -10.45
C HIS A 139 11.20 2.60 -9.94
N THR A 140 11.49 3.01 -8.72
CA THR A 140 12.80 2.83 -8.10
C THR A 140 13.04 1.35 -7.82
N THR A 141 14.24 0.87 -8.14
CA THR A 141 14.72 -0.44 -7.68
C THR A 141 15.67 -0.20 -6.51
N LEU A 142 15.26 -0.61 -5.32
CA LEU A 142 16.09 -0.56 -4.11
C LEU A 142 16.76 -1.92 -3.94
N GLU A 143 18.06 -2.00 -4.17
CA GLU A 143 18.81 -3.25 -3.96
C GLU A 143 19.03 -3.56 -2.48
N GLU A 144 18.94 -2.53 -1.63
CA GLU A 144 18.92 -2.64 -0.17
C GLU A 144 17.72 -1.84 0.37
N PRO A 145 17.07 -2.29 1.45
CA PRO A 145 15.96 -1.56 2.03
C PRO A 145 16.44 -0.23 2.61
N ILE A 146 15.62 0.82 2.47
CA ILE A 146 15.80 2.04 3.26
C ILE A 146 15.20 1.80 4.64
N VAL A 147 15.86 2.22 5.71
CA VAL A 147 15.44 1.96 7.08
C VAL A 147 15.32 3.26 7.87
N HIS A 148 14.14 3.51 8.41
CA HIS A 148 13.87 4.61 9.34
C HIS A 148 13.32 4.06 10.66
N GLY A 149 14.12 4.10 11.72
CA GLY A 149 13.78 3.46 12.99
C GLY A 149 13.70 1.94 12.83
N ASP A 150 12.50 1.37 13.04
CA ASP A 150 12.21 -0.05 12.84
C ASP A 150 11.43 -0.31 11.53
N THR A 151 11.09 0.74 10.76
CA THR A 151 10.34 0.64 9.50
C THR A 151 11.28 0.40 8.31
N TYR A 152 10.98 -0.59 7.49
CA TYR A 152 11.67 -0.89 6.24
C TYR A 152 10.88 -0.36 5.05
N VAL A 153 11.55 0.32 4.10
CA VAL A 153 10.98 0.73 2.81
C VAL A 153 11.67 -0.05 1.71
N VAL A 154 10.88 -0.76 0.89
CA VAL A 154 11.38 -1.60 -0.21
C VAL A 154 10.65 -1.29 -1.52
N SER A 155 11.34 -1.47 -2.64
CA SER A 155 10.77 -1.30 -3.98
C SER A 155 11.54 -2.13 -5.00
N CYS A 156 10.85 -2.88 -5.86
CA CYS A 156 11.46 -3.78 -6.85
C CYS A 156 11.42 -3.25 -8.29
N GLY A 157 11.15 -1.95 -8.48
CA GLY A 157 11.14 -1.32 -9.81
C GLY A 157 9.77 -1.32 -10.48
N GLU A 158 9.71 -1.64 -11.77
CA GLU A 158 8.54 -1.40 -12.61
C GLU A 158 8.13 -2.59 -13.48
N TYR A 159 6.86 -2.62 -13.89
CA TYR A 159 6.31 -3.46 -14.95
C TYR A 159 6.59 -4.97 -14.81
N GLY A 160 6.72 -5.48 -13.59
CA GLY A 160 6.99 -6.89 -13.36
C GLY A 160 8.38 -7.35 -13.84
N LYS A 161 9.34 -6.43 -14.02
CA LYS A 161 10.71 -6.76 -14.40
C LYS A 161 11.47 -7.49 -13.31
N ASN A 162 11.06 -7.28 -12.08
CA ASN A 162 11.66 -7.93 -10.90
C ASN A 162 10.57 -8.38 -9.92
N LEU A 163 10.91 -9.37 -9.13
CA LEU A 163 10.21 -9.76 -7.93
C LEU A 163 11.08 -9.39 -6.72
N GLY A 164 10.53 -8.67 -5.77
CA GLY A 164 11.17 -8.44 -4.47
C GLY A 164 10.85 -9.62 -3.54
N GLU A 165 11.87 -10.35 -3.10
CA GLU A 165 11.74 -11.40 -2.10
C GLU A 165 12.33 -10.92 -0.77
N LEU A 166 11.54 -10.98 0.31
CA LEU A 166 11.99 -10.59 1.63
C LEU A 166 11.52 -11.60 2.69
N SER A 167 12.32 -11.73 3.75
CA SER A 167 11.95 -12.50 4.93
C SER A 167 12.04 -11.62 6.17
N MET A 168 11.04 -11.72 7.03
CA MET A 168 11.01 -11.01 8.29
C MET A 168 10.83 -11.99 9.44
N THR A 169 11.44 -11.67 10.58
CA THR A 169 11.35 -12.47 11.79
C THR A 169 10.97 -11.58 12.97
N GLN A 170 9.97 -12.00 13.74
CA GLN A 170 9.58 -11.28 14.94
C GLN A 170 10.58 -11.51 16.07
N LYS A 171 11.03 -10.43 16.68
CA LYS A 171 11.92 -10.44 17.84
C LYS A 171 11.12 -10.69 19.13
N ALA A 172 11.82 -10.99 20.19
CA ALA A 172 11.23 -11.22 21.51
C ALA A 172 10.54 -9.96 22.10
N ASP A 173 10.83 -8.78 21.59
CA ASP A 173 10.21 -7.51 21.97
C ASP A 173 9.01 -7.14 21.09
N GLY A 174 8.60 -8.04 20.19
CA GLY A 174 7.46 -7.87 19.28
C GLY A 174 7.78 -7.14 17.98
N ARG A 175 8.95 -6.52 17.83
CA ARG A 175 9.35 -5.83 16.60
C ARG A 175 9.76 -6.81 15.52
N TRP A 176 9.64 -6.39 14.27
CA TRP A 176 10.05 -7.18 13.11
C TRP A 176 11.47 -6.82 12.65
N GLU A 177 12.23 -7.82 12.25
CA GLU A 177 13.56 -7.67 11.66
C GLU A 177 13.60 -8.33 10.30
N MET A 178 14.02 -7.57 9.29
CA MET A 178 14.27 -8.12 7.96
C MET A 178 15.54 -8.96 7.99
N THR A 179 15.42 -10.25 7.69
CA THR A 179 16.53 -11.21 7.72
C THR A 179 17.10 -11.50 6.34
N SER A 180 16.33 -11.25 5.29
CA SER A 180 16.79 -11.26 3.89
C SER A 180 15.96 -10.33 3.03
N TYR A 181 16.58 -9.78 2.00
CA TYR A 181 15.95 -9.02 0.94
C TYR A 181 16.74 -9.25 -0.36
N GLU A 182 16.05 -9.62 -1.43
CA GLU A 182 16.65 -9.90 -2.72
C GLU A 182 15.75 -9.39 -3.85
N ILE A 183 16.34 -8.80 -4.88
CA ILE A 183 15.66 -8.44 -6.12
C ILE A 183 15.93 -9.54 -7.15
N VAL A 184 14.90 -10.30 -7.48
CA VAL A 184 14.95 -11.41 -8.42
C VAL A 184 14.47 -10.95 -9.80
N PRO A 185 15.33 -10.87 -10.83
CA PRO A 185 14.91 -10.48 -12.17
C PRO A 185 13.94 -11.49 -12.79
N VAL A 186 12.83 -11.00 -13.37
CA VAL A 186 11.92 -11.82 -14.18
C VAL A 186 12.47 -11.87 -15.60
N THR A 187 12.98 -13.04 -16.00
CA THR A 187 13.61 -13.24 -17.30
C THR A 187 12.79 -14.19 -18.20
N THR A 188 13.13 -14.24 -19.49
CA THR A 188 12.52 -15.15 -20.46
C THR A 188 12.83 -16.63 -20.22
N ASP A 189 13.75 -16.93 -19.29
CA ASP A 189 14.11 -18.30 -18.92
C ASP A 189 13.14 -18.91 -17.87
N ILE A 190 12.22 -18.09 -17.36
CA ILE A 190 11.14 -18.54 -16.46
C ILE A 190 10.04 -19.14 -17.31
N ASP A 191 9.69 -20.40 -17.07
CA ASP A 191 8.59 -21.06 -17.75
C ASP A 191 7.26 -20.37 -17.40
N GLN A 192 6.42 -20.19 -18.42
CA GLN A 192 5.07 -19.68 -18.22
C GLN A 192 4.22 -20.72 -17.48
N ASP A 193 3.42 -20.27 -16.53
CA ASP A 193 2.40 -21.11 -15.93
C ASP A 193 1.37 -21.49 -16.99
N ALA A 194 1.14 -22.79 -17.15
CA ALA A 194 0.22 -23.32 -18.15
C ALA A 194 -1.27 -23.19 -17.76
N GLU A 195 -1.55 -22.76 -16.52
CA GLU A 195 -2.90 -22.61 -15.97
C GLU A 195 -3.41 -21.15 -15.99
N THR A 196 -2.58 -20.18 -16.42
CA THR A 196 -2.94 -18.74 -16.54
C THR A 196 -3.23 -18.30 -17.97
#